data_26c05c4b77ab1e40892429fbd09f9d5f
#
_entry.id   26c05c4b77ab1e40892429fbd09f9d5f
#
_cell.length_a   1.000
_cell.length_b   1.000
_cell.length_c   1.000
_cell.angle_alpha   90.00
_cell.angle_beta   90.00
_cell.angle_gamma   90.00
#
_symmetry.space_group_name_H-M   'P 1'
#
loop_
_entity.id
_entity.type
_entity.pdbx_description
1 polymer ?
#
loop_
_entity_poly.entity_id
_entity_poly.type
_entity_poly.pdbx_seq_one_letter_code
_entity_poly.pdbx_strand_id
1 'polypeptide(L)' 'MKIIILGAGTVGATLASLLSQEENDVTVVDHNQAKLSHLEEEADINTIVGA' A
#
# COMPACT_ATOMS: atom_id res chain seq x y z
N MET A 1 -4.20 1.05 -13.84
CA MET A 1 -4.00 -0.39 -13.61
C MET A 1 -4.31 -0.73 -12.17
N LYS A 2 -4.89 -1.88 -11.93
CA LYS A 2 -5.12 -2.34 -10.55
C LYS A 2 -3.93 -3.17 -10.10
N ILE A 3 -3.36 -2.79 -8.97
CA ILE A 3 -2.14 -3.42 -8.44
C ILE A 3 -2.39 -3.82 -6.99
N ILE A 4 -2.03 -5.04 -6.65
CA ILE A 4 -2.11 -5.52 -5.27
C ILE A 4 -0.70 -5.81 -4.78
N ILE A 5 -0.36 -5.23 -3.63
CA ILE A 5 0.95 -5.43 -3.01
C ILE A 5 0.76 -6.18 -1.71
N LEU A 6 1.45 -7.28 -1.56
CA LEU A 6 1.40 -8.09 -0.34
C LEU A 6 2.57 -7.70 0.57
N GLY A 7 2.25 -7.03 1.65
CA GLY A 7 3.23 -6.58 2.62
C GLY A 7 3.52 -5.09 2.55
N ALA A 8 3.57 -4.46 3.70
CA ALA A 8 3.83 -3.02 3.85
C ALA A 8 5.21 -2.75 4.47
N GLY A 9 6.17 -3.62 4.20
CA GLY A 9 7.55 -3.39 4.60
C GLY A 9 8.18 -2.28 3.75
N THR A 10 9.47 -2.02 3.95
CA THR A 10 10.16 -0.93 3.26
C THR A 10 10.01 -1.00 1.74
N VAL A 11 10.21 -2.17 1.15
CA VAL A 11 10.12 -2.33 -0.31
C VAL A 11 8.68 -2.16 -0.79
N GLY A 12 7.73 -2.83 -0.13
CA GLY A 12 6.33 -2.75 -0.52
C GLY A 12 5.76 -1.34 -0.37
N ALA A 13 6.10 -0.66 0.71
CA ALA A 13 5.64 0.71 0.95
C ALA A 13 6.20 1.68 -0.09
N THR A 14 7.48 1.56 -0.42
CA THR A 14 8.09 2.40 -1.44
C THR A 14 7.46 2.18 -2.79
N LEU A 15 7.24 0.91 -3.15
CA LEU A 15 6.63 0.57 -4.43
C LEU A 15 5.19 1.08 -4.51
N ALA A 16 4.42 0.93 -3.43
CA ALA A 16 3.05 1.42 -3.38
C ALA A 16 2.99 2.93 -3.61
N SER A 17 3.88 3.66 -2.95
CA SER A 17 3.94 5.11 -3.09
C SER A 17 4.26 5.53 -4.52
N LEU A 18 5.26 4.89 -5.13
CA LEU A 18 5.65 5.20 -6.50
C LEU A 18 4.53 4.87 -7.49
N LEU A 19 3.92 3.71 -7.36
CA LEU A 19 2.88 3.27 -8.28
C LEU A 19 1.61 4.10 -8.15
N SER A 20 1.28 4.55 -6.94
CA SER A 20 0.09 5.39 -6.74
C SER A 20 0.22 6.74 -7.42
N GLN A 21 1.43 7.23 -7.62
CA GLN A 21 1.66 8.50 -8.32
C GLN A 21 1.45 8.40 -9.82
N GLU A 22 1.34 7.20 -10.35
CA GLU A 22 1.20 6.94 -11.79
C GLU A 22 -0.25 6.61 -12.18
N GLU A 23 -1.20 7.07 -11.42
CA GLU A 23 -2.64 6.85 -11.67
C GLU A 23 -3.04 5.37 -11.64
N ASN A 24 -2.35 4.57 -10.84
CA ASN A 24 -2.72 3.18 -10.61
C ASN A 24 -3.67 3.08 -9.41
N ASP A 25 -4.53 2.07 -9.45
CA ASP A 25 -5.39 1.73 -8.32
C ASP A 25 -4.62 0.70 -7.48
N VAL A 26 -3.96 1.18 -6.43
CA VAL A 26 -3.06 0.35 -5.61
C VAL A 26 -3.75 -0.07 -4.32
N THR A 27 -3.69 -1.37 -4.02
CA THR A 27 -4.18 -1.92 -2.76
C THR A 27 -3.02 -2.63 -2.06
N VAL A 28 -2.80 -2.32 -0.79
CA VAL A 28 -1.74 -2.95 0.00
C VAL A 28 -2.38 -3.82 1.07
N VAL A 29 -1.93 -5.07 1.17
CA VAL A 29 -2.42 -6.03 2.16
C VAL A 29 -1.30 -6.30 3.17
N ASP A 30 -1.60 -6.18 4.44
CA ASP A 30 -0.66 -6.49 5.51
C ASP A 30 -1.44 -6.87 6.76
N HIS A 31 -0.81 -7.61 7.65
CA HIS A 31 -1.45 -7.96 8.93
C HIS A 31 -1.30 -6.84 9.97
N ASN A 32 -0.45 -5.87 9.72
CA ASN A 32 -0.17 -4.79 10.66
C ASN A 32 -0.95 -3.53 10.31
N GLN A 33 -2.02 -3.27 11.06
CA GLN A 33 -2.89 -2.11 10.84
C GLN A 33 -2.14 -0.79 10.96
N ALA A 34 -1.19 -0.69 11.88
CA ALA A 34 -0.46 0.55 12.10
C ALA A 34 0.39 0.93 10.88
N LYS A 35 1.04 -0.07 10.27
CA LYS A 35 1.83 0.17 9.05
C LYS A 35 0.94 0.64 7.90
N LEU A 36 -0.22 0.01 7.75
CA LEU A 36 -1.16 0.38 6.70
C LEU A 36 -1.69 1.81 6.89
N SER A 37 -2.06 2.15 8.12
CA SER A 37 -2.56 3.49 8.43
C SER A 37 -1.52 4.56 8.14
N HIS A 38 -0.26 4.29 8.50
CA HIS A 38 0.83 5.21 8.22
C HIS A 38 1.02 5.40 6.71
N LEU A 39 0.97 4.30 5.96
CA LEU A 39 1.14 4.35 4.52
C LEU A 39 -0.01 5.12 3.84
N GLU A 40 -1.24 4.97 4.33
CA GLU A 40 -2.38 5.71 3.80
C GLU A 40 -2.24 7.23 3.97
N GLU A 41 -1.50 7.66 4.98
CA GLU A 41 -1.24 9.09 5.18
C GLU A 41 -0.26 9.64 4.14
N GLU A 42 0.58 8.79 3.57
CA GLU A 42 1.63 9.21 2.66
C GLU A 42 1.31 8.95 1.18
N ALA A 43 0.39 8.06 0.89
CA ALA A 43 0.10 7.66 -0.48
C ALA A 43 -1.40 7.45 -0.68
N ASP A 44 -1.86 7.69 -1.89
CA ASP A 44 -3.27 7.48 -2.25
C ASP A 44 -3.46 6.02 -2.63
N ILE A 45 -3.72 5.20 -1.62
CA ILE A 45 -3.85 3.76 -1.76
C ILE A 45 -5.04 3.23 -0.97
N ASN A 46 -5.45 2.02 -1.32
CA ASN A 46 -6.42 1.25 -0.51
C ASN A 46 -5.64 0.28 0.35
N THR A 47 -6.17 -0.07 1.50
CA THR A 47 -5.52 -1.04 2.38
C THR A 47 -6.49 -2.11 2.84
N ILE A 48 -5.95 -3.31 3.04
CA ILE A 48 -6.70 -4.45 3.58
C ILE A 48 -5.85 -5.08 4.66
N VAL A 49 -6.43 -5.21 5.87
CA VAL A 49 -5.77 -5.91 6.96
C VAL A 49 -6.05 -7.39 6.79
N GLY A 50 -5.02 -8.19 6.66
CA GLY A 50 -5.17 -9.62 6.44
C GLY A 50 -3.85 -10.36 6.58
N ALA A 51 -3.94 -11.64 6.49
CA ALA A 51 -2.75 -12.49 6.62
C ALA A 51 -1.97 -12.57 5.31
#